data_5e5ad6b4d961f9333881253260966a22
#
_entry.id   5e5ad6b4d961f9333881253260966a22
#
_cell.length_a   1.000
_cell.length_b   1.000
_cell.length_c   1.000
_cell.angle_alpha   90.00
_cell.angle_beta   90.00
_cell.angle_gamma   90.00
#
_symmetry.space_group_name_H-M   'P 1'
#
loop_
_entity.id
_entity.type
_entity.pdbx_description
1 polymer ?
#
loop_
_entity_poly.entity_id
_entity_poly.type
_entity_poly.pdbx_seq_one_letter_code
_entity_poly.pdbx_strand_id
1 'polypeptide(L)'
;QWRPTNTRSNTFDLLNLQYVRNLNAANYFNVYRASYQRLNEIAQEVNYPFTTEEPRLNIPDETNLFLSSVQDPQVPWSFNPELTREMNAIAQRKNRLTENNLILATNYTWQIDNRETVNDNSFTRFQWKAELAGSLLSGLSQLSGSTDALGRREFFGVAFSQYAKLELDYIRHWDIGSQNVMAFRGFGGWALPFGNSSSIPFTRSYFAGGANDI
;
A
#
# COMPACT_ATOMS: atom_id res chain seq x y z
N GLN A 1 -45.63 12.66 -1.76
CA GLN A 1 -45.17 11.52 -2.58
C GLN A 1 -44.36 10.60 -1.70
N TRP A 2 -44.89 9.42 -1.45
CA TRP A 2 -44.22 8.38 -0.71
C TRP A 2 -43.08 7.82 -1.61
N ARG A 3 -41.82 8.05 -1.26
CA ARG A 3 -40.69 7.46 -1.96
C ARG A 3 -40.41 6.11 -1.34
N PRO A 4 -40.51 5.00 -2.10
CA PRO A 4 -40.17 3.72 -1.58
C PRO A 4 -38.67 3.61 -1.42
N THR A 5 -38.31 3.22 -0.23
CA THR A 5 -37.16 2.45 0.19
C THR A 5 -35.78 2.86 -0.30
N ASN A 6 -35.07 3.58 0.56
CA ASN A 6 -33.59 3.50 0.58
C ASN A 6 -33.17 2.05 0.62
N THR A 7 -32.49 1.58 -0.41
CA THR A 7 -31.88 0.25 -0.39
C THR A 7 -30.69 0.29 0.56
N ARG A 8 -30.78 -0.45 1.64
CA ARG A 8 -29.68 -0.62 2.59
C ARG A 8 -29.06 -1.98 2.35
N SER A 9 -27.76 -2.02 2.13
CA SER A 9 -27.01 -3.27 2.03
C SER A 9 -25.93 -3.32 3.09
N ASN A 10 -25.77 -4.53 3.66
CA ASN A 10 -24.70 -4.84 4.57
C ASN A 10 -23.96 -6.05 3.98
N THR A 11 -22.67 -5.90 3.75
CA THR A 11 -21.83 -6.98 3.26
C THR A 11 -20.72 -7.23 4.27
N PHE A 12 -20.60 -8.45 4.69
CA PHE A 12 -19.57 -8.88 5.62
C PHE A 12 -18.75 -10.01 4.99
N ASP A 13 -17.50 -9.71 4.67
CA ASP A 13 -16.53 -10.68 4.16
C ASP A 13 -15.64 -11.12 5.32
N LEU A 14 -15.93 -12.29 5.85
CA LEU A 14 -15.26 -12.81 7.04
C LEU A 14 -13.77 -13.06 6.81
N LEU A 15 -13.42 -13.62 5.65
CA LEU A 15 -12.06 -14.02 5.31
C LEU A 15 -11.75 -13.63 3.86
N ASN A 16 -10.89 -12.67 3.69
CA ASN A 16 -10.31 -12.30 2.40
C ASN A 16 -8.81 -12.60 2.46
N LEU A 17 -8.40 -13.71 1.85
CA LEU A 17 -7.01 -14.13 1.82
C LEU A 17 -6.38 -13.71 0.49
N GLN A 18 -5.29 -12.96 0.57
CA GLN A 18 -4.48 -12.58 -0.57
C GLN A 18 -3.01 -12.87 -0.28
N TYR A 19 -2.39 -13.65 -1.16
CA TYR A 19 -0.95 -13.85 -1.17
C TYR A 19 -0.34 -13.09 -2.34
N VAL A 20 0.53 -12.15 -2.03
CA VAL A 20 1.29 -11.37 -3.03
C VAL A 20 2.70 -11.92 -3.04
N ARG A 21 3.11 -12.52 -4.14
CA ARG A 21 4.47 -12.98 -4.37
C ARG A 21 5.14 -12.12 -5.44
N ASN A 22 6.27 -11.53 -5.10
CA ASN A 22 7.09 -10.84 -6.07
C ASN A 22 8.12 -11.80 -6.66
N LEU A 23 7.99 -12.09 -7.95
CA LEU A 23 8.89 -13.02 -8.64
C LEU A 23 10.20 -12.36 -9.11
N ASN A 24 10.28 -11.03 -9.08
CA ASN A 24 11.38 -10.31 -9.71
C ASN A 24 11.91 -9.15 -8.84
N ALA A 25 12.01 -9.39 -7.53
CA ALA A 25 12.49 -8.40 -6.56
C ALA A 25 13.91 -7.89 -6.88
N ALA A 26 14.77 -8.77 -7.41
CA ALA A 26 16.15 -8.44 -7.80
C ALA A 26 16.20 -7.39 -8.93
N ASN A 27 15.17 -7.31 -9.75
CA ASN A 27 15.10 -6.43 -10.93
C ASN A 27 14.53 -5.04 -10.65
N TYR A 28 14.28 -4.70 -9.38
CA TYR A 28 13.67 -3.43 -8.99
C TYR A 28 14.36 -2.21 -9.61
N PHE A 29 15.67 -2.10 -9.50
CA PHE A 29 16.43 -0.95 -10.00
C PHE A 29 16.56 -0.90 -11.53
N ASN A 30 16.37 -2.01 -12.22
CA ASN A 30 16.27 -2.00 -13.68
C ASN A 30 14.95 -1.39 -14.17
N VAL A 31 13.87 -1.55 -13.40
CA VAL A 31 12.55 -0.99 -13.70
C VAL A 31 12.47 0.46 -13.23
N TYR A 32 12.87 0.75 -11.99
CA TYR A 32 12.79 2.07 -11.37
C TYR A 32 14.10 2.85 -11.51
N ARG A 33 14.44 3.22 -12.75
CA ARG A 33 15.72 3.83 -13.11
C ARG A 33 15.99 5.16 -12.39
N ALA A 34 14.99 5.97 -12.12
CA ALA A 34 15.16 7.20 -11.36
C ALA A 34 15.67 6.95 -9.92
N SER A 35 15.13 5.92 -9.25
CA SER A 35 15.64 5.50 -7.94
C SER A 35 17.06 4.94 -8.01
N TYR A 36 17.39 4.23 -9.09
CA TYR A 36 18.75 3.72 -9.32
C TYR A 36 19.75 4.85 -9.58
N GLN A 37 19.40 5.81 -10.43
CA GLN A 37 20.25 6.98 -10.70
C GLN A 37 20.53 7.76 -9.42
N ARG A 38 19.48 8.06 -8.64
CA ARG A 38 19.65 8.78 -7.36
C ARG A 38 20.51 8.00 -6.37
N LEU A 39 20.36 6.68 -6.30
CA LEU A 39 21.19 5.81 -5.46
C LEU A 39 22.67 5.87 -5.85
N ASN A 40 22.99 5.90 -7.15
CA ASN A 40 24.35 6.05 -7.64
C ASN A 40 24.94 7.43 -7.34
N GLU A 41 24.15 8.50 -7.49
CA GLU A 41 24.57 9.86 -7.11
C GLU A 41 24.96 9.93 -5.64
N ILE A 42 24.12 9.36 -4.75
CA ILE A 42 24.43 9.31 -3.32
C ILE A 42 25.70 8.48 -3.05
N ALA A 43 25.87 7.34 -3.75
CA ALA A 43 27.07 6.53 -3.61
C ALA A 43 28.35 7.26 -4.02
N GLN A 44 28.29 8.07 -5.08
CA GLN A 44 29.40 8.92 -5.50
C GLN A 44 29.66 10.05 -4.48
N GLU A 45 28.61 10.68 -3.96
CA GLU A 45 28.73 11.77 -2.97
C GLU A 45 29.42 11.30 -1.67
N VAL A 46 29.14 10.07 -1.23
CA VAL A 46 29.79 9.50 -0.03
C VAL A 46 31.12 8.77 -0.32
N ASN A 47 31.62 8.82 -1.56
CA ASN A 47 32.83 8.13 -2.01
C ASN A 47 32.77 6.60 -1.75
N TYR A 48 31.65 5.99 -2.12
CA TYR A 48 31.51 4.53 -2.04
C TYR A 48 32.56 3.81 -2.89
N PRO A 49 33.22 2.76 -2.39
CA PRO A 49 34.23 2.02 -3.15
C PRO A 49 33.52 1.08 -4.15
N PHE A 50 33.33 1.55 -5.38
CA PHE A 50 32.72 0.75 -6.44
C PHE A 50 33.61 -0.45 -6.83
N THR A 51 33.00 -1.58 -7.12
CA THR A 51 33.72 -2.78 -7.58
C THR A 51 34.04 -2.76 -9.07
N THR A 52 33.41 -1.87 -9.84
CA THR A 52 33.61 -1.71 -11.28
C THR A 52 34.38 -0.44 -11.61
N GLU A 53 35.02 -0.40 -12.79
CA GLU A 53 35.70 0.79 -13.31
C GLU A 53 34.74 1.98 -13.51
N GLU A 54 33.47 1.70 -13.85
CA GLU A 54 32.43 2.71 -13.88
C GLU A 54 31.88 2.94 -12.47
N PRO A 55 31.68 4.21 -12.03
CA PRO A 55 31.18 4.53 -10.69
C PRO A 55 29.66 4.28 -10.60
N ARG A 56 29.28 3.01 -10.71
CA ARG A 56 27.90 2.54 -10.67
C ARG A 56 27.77 1.29 -9.82
N LEU A 57 26.71 1.23 -9.03
CA LEU A 57 26.39 0.07 -8.20
C LEU A 57 25.85 -1.08 -9.06
N ASN A 58 26.37 -2.27 -8.89
CA ASN A 58 25.85 -3.49 -9.53
C ASN A 58 24.47 -3.86 -8.98
N ILE A 59 23.55 -4.19 -9.88
CA ILE A 59 22.20 -4.66 -9.53
C ILE A 59 22.20 -6.19 -9.58
N PRO A 60 21.69 -6.88 -8.56
CA PRO A 60 21.07 -6.37 -7.33
C PRO A 60 22.02 -6.22 -6.14
N ASP A 61 23.21 -6.78 -6.18
CA ASP A 61 24.04 -7.05 -5.00
C ASP A 61 24.57 -5.78 -4.34
N GLU A 62 25.29 -4.93 -5.08
CA GLU A 62 25.83 -3.70 -4.50
C GLU A 62 24.72 -2.70 -4.15
N THR A 63 23.66 -2.63 -4.95
CA THR A 63 22.53 -1.76 -4.63
C THR A 63 21.85 -2.15 -3.31
N ASN A 64 21.74 -3.45 -3.04
CA ASN A 64 21.18 -3.95 -1.79
C ASN A 64 22.11 -3.71 -0.60
N LEU A 65 23.41 -3.99 -0.79
CA LEU A 65 24.42 -3.75 0.22
C LEU A 65 24.50 -2.28 0.60
N PHE A 66 24.52 -1.39 -0.40
CA PHE A 66 24.59 0.04 -0.17
C PHE A 66 23.33 0.58 0.52
N LEU A 67 22.13 0.11 0.16
CA LEU A 67 20.90 0.47 0.88
C LEU A 67 20.90 0.02 2.33
N SER A 68 21.43 -1.17 2.64
CA SER A 68 21.48 -1.67 4.01
C SER A 68 22.52 -0.92 4.86
N SER A 69 23.54 -0.35 4.25
CA SER A 69 24.62 0.35 4.94
C SER A 69 24.18 1.63 5.66
N VAL A 70 22.99 2.18 5.33
CA VAL A 70 22.43 3.35 6.04
C VAL A 70 22.21 3.10 7.53
N GLN A 71 21.95 1.86 7.90
CA GLN A 71 21.70 1.46 9.29
C GLN A 71 22.92 0.86 9.96
N ASP A 72 24.04 0.73 9.25
CA ASP A 72 25.26 0.12 9.76
C ASP A 72 26.25 1.21 10.22
N PRO A 73 26.53 1.34 11.53
CA PRO A 73 27.48 2.32 12.03
C PRO A 73 28.95 1.97 11.74
N GLN A 74 29.24 0.80 11.19
CA GLN A 74 30.61 0.31 10.93
C GLN A 74 31.11 0.64 9.53
N VAL A 75 30.27 1.20 8.66
CA VAL A 75 30.70 1.57 7.31
C VAL A 75 31.62 2.80 7.34
N PRO A 76 32.65 2.85 6.44
CA PRO A 76 33.63 3.93 6.43
C PRO A 76 33.11 5.27 5.87
N TRP A 77 31.92 5.29 5.26
CA TRP A 77 31.25 6.48 4.75
C TRP A 77 30.15 6.94 5.69
N SER A 78 29.89 8.22 5.72
CA SER A 78 28.85 8.82 6.57
C SER A 78 27.76 9.47 5.74
N PHE A 79 26.51 9.27 6.16
CA PHE A 79 25.36 9.91 5.57
C PHE A 79 24.97 11.14 6.40
N ASN A 80 24.77 12.27 5.76
CA ASN A 80 24.11 13.40 6.40
C ASN A 80 22.60 13.08 6.60
N PRO A 81 21.86 13.83 7.44
CA PRO A 81 20.46 13.56 7.71
C PRO A 81 19.54 13.60 6.47
N GLU A 82 19.90 14.37 5.46
CA GLU A 82 19.16 14.49 4.20
C GLU A 82 19.34 13.23 3.35
N LEU A 83 20.58 12.81 3.12
CA LEU A 83 20.88 11.56 2.41
C LEU A 83 20.29 10.35 3.10
N THR A 84 20.33 10.32 4.43
CA THR A 84 19.68 9.25 5.23
C THR A 84 18.18 9.19 4.97
N ARG A 85 17.49 10.33 4.89
CA ARG A 85 16.06 10.37 4.56
C ARG A 85 15.78 9.87 3.15
N GLU A 86 16.58 10.30 2.17
CA GLU A 86 16.42 9.86 0.79
C GLU A 86 16.67 8.36 0.62
N MET A 87 17.74 7.84 1.20
CA MET A 87 18.05 6.43 1.21
C MET A 87 16.93 5.60 1.84
N ASN A 88 16.42 6.03 2.99
CA ASN A 88 15.28 5.38 3.64
C ASN A 88 14.01 5.43 2.77
N ALA A 89 13.76 6.52 2.05
CA ALA A 89 12.63 6.63 1.14
C ALA A 89 12.76 5.65 -0.05
N ILE A 90 13.96 5.51 -0.62
CA ILE A 90 14.25 4.52 -1.68
C ILE A 90 14.07 3.11 -1.15
N ALA A 91 14.63 2.79 0.04
CA ALA A 91 14.50 1.48 0.68
C ALA A 91 13.04 1.13 0.98
N GLN A 92 12.27 2.05 1.54
CA GLN A 92 10.84 1.85 1.82
C GLN A 92 10.04 1.60 0.54
N ARG A 93 10.29 2.40 -0.52
CA ARG A 93 9.63 2.21 -1.82
C ARG A 93 9.96 0.84 -2.41
N LYS A 94 11.23 0.45 -2.39
CA LYS A 94 11.67 -0.86 -2.86
C LYS A 94 10.97 -1.98 -2.08
N ASN A 95 11.02 -1.95 -0.75
CA ASN A 95 10.41 -2.96 0.10
C ASN A 95 8.91 -3.08 -0.18
N ARG A 96 8.17 -1.97 -0.22
CA ARG A 96 6.74 -1.98 -0.50
C ARG A 96 6.38 -2.61 -1.86
N LEU A 97 7.25 -2.49 -2.86
CA LEU A 97 7.01 -2.98 -4.22
C LEU A 97 7.56 -4.39 -4.46
N THR A 98 8.50 -4.86 -3.64
CA THR A 98 9.19 -6.14 -3.85
C THR A 98 8.95 -7.17 -2.76
N GLU A 99 8.36 -6.79 -1.65
CA GLU A 99 8.08 -7.70 -0.53
C GLU A 99 6.98 -8.71 -0.86
N ASN A 100 7.23 -9.96 -0.47
CA ASN A 100 6.15 -10.95 -0.42
C ASN A 100 5.26 -10.64 0.78
N ASN A 101 3.95 -10.71 0.57
CA ASN A 101 3.01 -10.32 1.60
C ASN A 101 1.83 -11.29 1.67
N LEU A 102 1.49 -11.69 2.89
CA LEU A 102 0.27 -12.43 3.18
C LEU A 102 -0.73 -11.48 3.82
N ILE A 103 -1.88 -11.32 3.21
CA ILE A 103 -2.95 -10.46 3.70
C ILE A 103 -4.15 -11.34 4.01
N LEU A 104 -4.53 -11.43 5.27
CA LEU A 104 -5.81 -12.01 5.68
C LEU A 104 -6.64 -10.91 6.30
N ALA A 105 -7.66 -10.47 5.58
CA ALA A 105 -8.49 -9.35 5.97
C ALA A 105 -9.94 -9.76 6.21
N THR A 106 -10.58 -9.05 7.12
CA THR A 106 -12.02 -9.05 7.34
C THR A 106 -12.56 -7.71 6.89
N ASN A 107 -13.60 -7.71 6.07
CA ASN A 107 -14.21 -6.50 5.53
C ASN A 107 -15.66 -6.38 5.99
N TYR A 108 -16.07 -5.17 6.32
CA TYR A 108 -17.46 -4.81 6.48
C TYR A 108 -17.79 -3.60 5.62
N THR A 109 -18.81 -3.73 4.79
CA THR A 109 -19.30 -2.65 3.93
C THR A 109 -20.76 -2.38 4.25
N TRP A 110 -21.08 -1.12 4.53
CA TRP A 110 -22.41 -0.62 4.68
C TRP A 110 -22.71 0.43 3.62
N GLN A 111 -23.83 0.28 2.93
CA GLN A 111 -24.22 1.15 1.84
C GLN A 111 -25.71 1.51 1.96
N ILE A 112 -26.02 2.77 1.70
CA ILE A 112 -27.36 3.27 1.41
C ILE A 112 -27.37 3.79 -0.01
N ASP A 113 -28.34 3.35 -0.80
CA ASP A 113 -28.61 3.85 -2.15
C ASP A 113 -30.11 4.14 -2.25
N ASN A 114 -30.48 5.35 -2.61
CA ASN A 114 -31.90 5.72 -2.80
C ASN A 114 -32.31 5.78 -4.27
N ARG A 115 -31.50 5.19 -5.16
CA ARG A 115 -31.85 5.05 -6.57
C ARG A 115 -33.02 4.08 -6.71
N GLU A 116 -34.07 4.50 -7.41
CA GLU A 116 -35.28 3.70 -7.62
C GLU A 116 -35.15 2.83 -8.89
N THR A 117 -34.61 3.41 -9.95
CA THR A 117 -34.44 2.73 -11.26
C THR A 117 -33.10 3.07 -11.88
N VAL A 118 -32.73 2.34 -12.93
CA VAL A 118 -31.50 2.61 -13.70
C VAL A 118 -31.52 4.02 -14.32
N ASN A 119 -32.71 4.52 -14.65
CA ASN A 119 -32.93 5.84 -15.26
C ASN A 119 -33.14 6.95 -14.26
N ASP A 120 -32.99 6.69 -12.96
CA ASP A 120 -33.13 7.73 -11.94
C ASP A 120 -31.91 8.67 -11.99
N ASN A 121 -32.17 9.92 -12.39
CA ASN A 121 -31.14 10.96 -12.51
C ASN A 121 -30.92 11.75 -11.21
N SER A 122 -31.71 11.48 -10.16
CA SER A 122 -31.63 12.22 -8.89
C SER A 122 -31.57 11.29 -7.69
N PHE A 123 -30.39 10.85 -7.35
CA PHE A 123 -30.19 9.91 -6.26
C PHE A 123 -28.97 10.25 -5.39
N THR A 124 -28.91 9.62 -4.22
CA THR A 124 -27.78 9.68 -3.30
C THR A 124 -27.32 8.26 -2.98
N ARG A 125 -26.01 8.03 -3.05
CA ARG A 125 -25.37 6.84 -2.52
C ARG A 125 -24.37 7.25 -1.46
N PHE A 126 -24.44 6.61 -0.32
CA PHE A 126 -23.41 6.71 0.71
C PHE A 126 -22.95 5.31 1.08
N GLN A 127 -21.65 5.13 1.09
CA GLN A 127 -21.00 3.87 1.45
C GLN A 127 -19.87 4.13 2.43
N TRP A 128 -19.76 3.30 3.44
CA TRP A 128 -18.53 3.20 4.20
C TRP A 128 -18.07 1.74 4.24
N LYS A 129 -16.77 1.56 4.22
CA LYS A 129 -16.13 0.25 4.28
C LYS A 129 -15.03 0.28 5.33
N ALA A 130 -15.05 -0.69 6.23
CA ALA A 130 -13.99 -0.96 7.19
C ALA A 130 -13.30 -2.26 6.83
N GLU A 131 -11.97 -2.26 6.87
CA GLU A 131 -11.14 -3.43 6.63
C GLU A 131 -10.14 -3.56 7.78
N LEU A 132 -10.04 -4.76 8.35
CA LEU A 132 -9.06 -5.10 9.39
C LEU A 132 -8.27 -6.31 8.91
N ALA A 133 -6.97 -6.13 8.72
CA ALA A 133 -6.07 -7.17 8.24
C ALA A 133 -5.11 -7.67 9.32
N GLY A 134 -4.79 -8.96 9.28
CA GLY A 134 -3.75 -9.61 10.05
C GLY A 134 -4.06 -9.87 11.52
N SER A 135 -5.20 -9.43 12.06
CA SER A 135 -5.55 -9.65 13.46
C SER A 135 -5.72 -11.13 13.79
N LEU A 136 -6.37 -11.88 12.93
CA LEU A 136 -6.55 -13.33 13.08
C LEU A 136 -5.21 -14.07 12.98
N LEU A 137 -4.35 -13.68 12.01
CA LEU A 137 -3.02 -14.27 11.86
C LEU A 137 -2.11 -13.94 13.04
N SER A 138 -2.24 -12.75 13.64
CA SER A 138 -1.50 -12.40 14.85
C SER A 138 -1.82 -13.32 16.03
N GLY A 139 -3.08 -13.70 16.20
CA GLY A 139 -3.48 -14.68 17.21
C GLY A 139 -2.89 -16.07 16.93
N LEU A 140 -2.94 -16.52 15.67
CA LEU A 140 -2.42 -17.82 15.27
C LEU A 140 -0.89 -17.88 15.26
N SER A 141 -0.21 -16.80 14.88
CA SER A 141 1.27 -16.74 14.82
C SER A 141 1.92 -16.78 16.20
N GLN A 142 1.20 -16.45 17.26
CA GLN A 142 1.68 -16.64 18.64
C GLN A 142 1.96 -18.12 18.96
N LEU A 143 1.30 -19.03 18.23
CA LEU A 143 1.48 -20.46 18.38
C LEU A 143 2.66 -21.00 17.56
N SER A 144 3.06 -20.33 16.47
CA SER A 144 4.13 -20.80 15.58
C SER A 144 5.53 -20.26 15.94
N GLY A 145 5.62 -19.10 16.62
CA GLY A 145 6.88 -18.52 17.11
C GLY A 145 7.90 -18.12 16.03
N SER A 146 7.55 -18.20 14.74
CA SER A 146 8.45 -17.88 13.62
C SER A 146 8.49 -16.37 13.36
N THR A 147 9.72 -15.84 13.20
CA THR A 147 9.97 -14.43 12.84
C THR A 147 10.99 -14.35 11.73
N ASP A 148 10.86 -13.35 10.85
CA ASP A 148 11.83 -13.04 9.82
C ASP A 148 13.07 -12.32 10.38
N ALA A 149 14.04 -12.02 9.49
CA ALA A 149 15.28 -11.31 9.85
C ALA A 149 15.05 -9.88 10.39
N LEU A 150 13.87 -9.30 10.16
CA LEU A 150 13.46 -7.98 10.65
C LEU A 150 12.63 -8.06 11.94
N GLY A 151 12.48 -9.26 12.53
CA GLY A 151 11.68 -9.50 13.73
C GLY A 151 10.16 -9.48 13.51
N ARG A 152 9.72 -9.49 12.24
CA ARG A 152 8.29 -9.58 11.91
C ARG A 152 7.82 -11.02 12.01
N ARG A 153 6.63 -11.21 12.53
CA ARG A 153 6.03 -12.55 12.64
C ARG A 153 5.67 -13.08 11.26
N GLU A 154 5.93 -14.35 11.06
CA GLU A 154 5.63 -15.07 9.83
C GLU A 154 4.53 -16.10 10.04
N PHE A 155 3.81 -16.37 8.95
CA PHE A 155 2.90 -17.47 8.85
C PHE A 155 3.23 -18.25 7.57
N PHE A 156 3.58 -19.54 7.71
CA PHE A 156 4.14 -20.37 6.64
C PHE A 156 5.37 -19.76 5.94
N GLY A 157 6.26 -19.12 6.70
CA GLY A 157 7.48 -18.52 6.15
C GLY A 157 7.26 -17.24 5.35
N VAL A 158 6.11 -16.59 5.52
CA VAL A 158 5.79 -15.31 4.87
C VAL A 158 5.32 -14.32 5.92
N ALA A 159 5.92 -13.11 5.91
CA ALA A 159 5.46 -12.03 6.75
C ALA A 159 4.04 -11.60 6.35
N PHE A 160 3.17 -11.46 7.35
CA PHE A 160 1.80 -11.02 7.11
C PHE A 160 1.60 -9.56 7.47
N SER A 161 0.72 -8.91 6.71
CA SER A 161 0.40 -7.51 6.92
C SER A 161 -0.68 -7.30 7.96
N GLN A 162 -0.47 -6.29 8.83
CA GLN A 162 -1.45 -5.84 9.82
C GLN A 162 -1.78 -4.36 9.59
N TYR A 163 -3.02 -4.07 9.30
CA TYR A 163 -3.52 -2.70 9.14
C TYR A 163 -5.02 -2.62 9.38
N ALA A 164 -5.47 -1.42 9.70
CA ALA A 164 -6.87 -1.03 9.70
C ALA A 164 -7.10 0.01 8.61
N LYS A 165 -8.19 -0.11 7.87
CA LYS A 165 -8.54 0.78 6.76
C LYS A 165 -10.01 1.17 6.86
N LEU A 166 -10.31 2.45 6.64
CA LEU A 166 -11.65 2.99 6.59
C LEU A 166 -11.81 3.81 5.31
N GLU A 167 -12.87 3.54 4.57
CA GLU A 167 -13.24 4.24 3.34
C GLU A 167 -14.63 4.82 3.47
N LEU A 168 -14.80 6.04 2.99
CA LEU A 168 -16.08 6.75 2.87
C LEU A 168 -16.25 7.17 1.42
N ASP A 169 -17.37 6.84 0.82
CA ASP A 169 -17.71 7.24 -0.55
C ASP A 169 -19.13 7.83 -0.55
N TYR A 170 -19.24 9.05 -1.02
CA TYR A 170 -20.49 9.78 -1.13
C TYR A 170 -20.70 10.21 -2.57
N ILE A 171 -21.81 9.82 -3.15
CA ILE A 171 -22.20 10.17 -4.51
C ILE A 171 -23.58 10.84 -4.46
N ARG A 172 -23.72 11.99 -5.12
CA ARG A 172 -24.98 12.67 -5.28
C ARG A 172 -25.17 13.07 -6.73
N HIS A 173 -26.32 12.71 -7.29
CA HIS A 173 -26.79 13.15 -8.60
C HIS A 173 -28.01 14.06 -8.43
N TRP A 174 -28.07 15.11 -9.23
CA TRP A 174 -29.21 16.02 -9.34
C TRP A 174 -29.64 16.11 -10.79
N ASP A 175 -30.90 15.86 -11.03
CA ASP A 175 -31.55 16.21 -12.30
C ASP A 175 -31.83 17.73 -12.29
N ILE A 176 -31.15 18.49 -13.13
CA ILE A 176 -31.29 19.94 -13.28
C ILE A 176 -32.17 20.31 -14.47
N GLY A 177 -32.87 19.32 -15.06
CA GLY A 177 -33.78 19.50 -16.17
C GLY A 177 -33.11 19.57 -17.54
N SER A 178 -33.96 19.56 -18.59
CA SER A 178 -33.46 19.64 -19.97
C SER A 178 -32.41 18.59 -20.35
N GLN A 179 -32.57 17.37 -19.82
CA GLN A 179 -31.63 16.25 -20.03
C GLN A 179 -30.23 16.49 -19.44
N ASN A 180 -30.07 17.42 -18.51
CA ASN A 180 -28.82 17.69 -17.81
C ASN A 180 -28.85 17.11 -16.41
N VAL A 181 -27.76 16.42 -16.04
CA VAL A 181 -27.56 15.86 -14.72
C VAL A 181 -26.25 16.38 -14.15
N MET A 182 -26.28 16.92 -12.94
CA MET A 182 -25.10 17.28 -12.19
C MET A 182 -24.74 16.15 -11.24
N ALA A 183 -23.46 15.75 -11.22
CA ALA A 183 -22.97 14.70 -10.33
C ALA A 183 -21.85 15.24 -9.44
N PHE A 184 -21.91 14.86 -8.17
CA PHE A 184 -20.85 15.11 -7.20
C PHE A 184 -20.41 13.79 -6.57
N ARG A 185 -19.11 13.58 -6.44
CA ARG A 185 -18.52 12.47 -5.70
C ARG A 185 -17.50 12.99 -4.70
N GLY A 186 -17.63 12.58 -3.45
CA GLY A 186 -16.66 12.80 -2.40
C GLY A 186 -16.13 11.45 -1.89
N PHE A 187 -14.81 11.27 -1.93
CA PHE A 187 -14.15 10.08 -1.42
C PHE A 187 -13.13 10.47 -0.35
N GLY A 188 -13.10 9.72 0.76
CA GLY A 188 -12.10 9.84 1.81
C GLY A 188 -11.69 8.48 2.33
N GLY A 189 -10.40 8.30 2.58
CA GLY A 189 -9.89 7.03 3.07
C GLY A 189 -8.75 7.22 4.06
N TRP A 190 -8.74 6.38 5.09
CA TRP A 190 -7.66 6.28 6.07
C TRP A 190 -7.16 4.86 6.15
N ALA A 191 -5.84 4.71 6.23
CA ALA A 191 -5.21 3.41 6.40
C ALA A 191 -4.06 3.54 7.41
N LEU A 192 -4.10 2.72 8.46
CA LEU A 192 -3.17 2.73 9.57
C LEU A 192 -2.50 1.37 9.69
N PRO A 193 -1.19 1.24 9.44
CA PRO A 193 -0.45 0.04 9.74
C PRO A 193 -0.27 -0.10 11.27
N PHE A 194 -0.23 -1.33 11.76
CA PHE A 194 0.08 -1.62 13.16
C PHE A 194 0.75 -2.99 13.32
N GLY A 195 1.25 -3.26 14.54
CA GLY A 195 1.81 -4.57 14.90
C GLY A 195 2.95 -5.01 13.99
N ASN A 196 2.68 -5.99 13.14
CA ASN A 196 3.68 -6.61 12.26
C ASN A 196 4.06 -5.76 11.03
N SER A 197 3.36 -4.67 10.77
CA SER A 197 3.55 -3.85 9.58
C SER A 197 3.94 -2.42 9.91
N SER A 198 4.99 -1.93 9.28
CA SER A 198 5.41 -0.52 9.30
C SER A 198 4.75 0.32 8.19
N SER A 199 4.17 -0.33 7.18
CA SER A 199 3.53 0.33 6.04
C SER A 199 2.36 -0.50 5.52
N ILE A 200 1.47 0.15 4.76
CA ILE A 200 0.37 -0.52 4.06
C ILE A 200 0.90 -1.21 2.80
N PRO A 201 0.53 -2.46 2.51
CA PRO A 201 0.90 -3.13 1.26
C PRO A 201 0.52 -2.30 0.04
N PHE A 202 1.36 -2.33 -0.99
CA PHE A 202 1.12 -1.59 -2.23
C PHE A 202 -0.25 -1.91 -2.84
N THR A 203 -0.64 -3.17 -2.87
CA THR A 203 -1.93 -3.63 -3.41
C THR A 203 -3.16 -3.14 -2.64
N ARG A 204 -2.97 -2.55 -1.45
CA ARG A 204 -4.02 -2.00 -0.60
C ARG A 204 -3.88 -0.49 -0.38
N SER A 205 -2.87 0.14 -0.99
CA SER A 205 -2.66 1.58 -0.92
C SER A 205 -3.64 2.34 -1.80
N TYR A 206 -3.86 3.61 -1.46
CA TYR A 206 -4.57 4.55 -2.32
C TYR A 206 -3.61 5.16 -3.33
N PHE A 207 -4.09 5.35 -4.54
CA PHE A 207 -3.35 6.02 -5.61
C PHE A 207 -4.20 7.17 -6.13
N ALA A 208 -3.59 8.33 -6.29
CA ALA A 208 -4.21 9.45 -6.97
C ALA A 208 -3.92 9.36 -8.47
N GLY A 209 -4.97 9.44 -9.29
CA GLY A 209 -4.89 9.37 -10.75
C GLY A 209 -4.80 7.93 -11.29
N GLY A 210 -5.85 7.52 -11.93
CA GLY A 210 -5.98 6.23 -12.60
C GLY A 210 -7.33 6.14 -13.29
N ALA A 211 -7.53 5.14 -14.15
CA ALA A 211 -8.78 4.94 -14.89
C ALA A 211 -10.03 4.79 -14.00
N ASN A 212 -9.84 4.53 -12.70
CA ASN A 212 -10.93 4.37 -11.73
C ASN A 212 -11.16 5.61 -10.85
N ASP A 213 -10.44 6.70 -11.07
CA ASP A 213 -10.55 7.94 -10.29
C ASP A 213 -11.50 8.96 -10.94
N ILE A 214 -12.19 8.58 -11.99
CA ILE A 214 -13.19 9.41 -12.69
C ILE A 214 -14.59 8.91 -12.40
#